data_342078d3ca909847dc3138edf3c95696
#
_entry.id   342078d3ca909847dc3138edf3c95696
#
_cell.length_a   1.000
_cell.length_b   1.000
_cell.length_c   1.000
_cell.angle_alpha   90.00
_cell.angle_beta   90.00
_cell.angle_gamma   90.00
#
_symmetry.space_group_name_H-M   'P 1'
#
loop_
_entity.id
_entity.type
_entity.pdbx_description
1 polymer ?
#
loop_
_entity_poly.entity_id
_entity_poly.type
_entity_poly.pdbx_seq_one_letter_code
_entity_poly.pdbx_strand_id
1 'polypeptide(L)'
;TSGAPGRFVIQIAQESGAVSEEIVGAIVQATGFTTYDMAKLPELGGGQPNVVDQAGLEALARTANGGAIKRADGKEVKSVVFVQCAGQRDDTGTHLSYCSGHCCGTSIKQATYFKDANPDVDTVVMYQDLRVPGMGEDFYRGAQERGVIFTKGKASRVTGGDSCAVTFKDLILDEENTIAADLVVLATGQVPNAGVDLEAWNPV
;
A
#
# COMPACT_ATOMS: atom_id res chain seq x y z
N THR A 1 -31.74 0.61 4.67
CA THR A 1 -32.01 -0.35 3.59
C THR A 1 -32.75 -1.56 4.12
N SER A 2 -33.72 -2.10 3.36
CA SER A 2 -34.46 -3.34 3.65
C SER A 2 -34.75 -4.08 2.36
N GLY A 3 -35.26 -5.30 2.42
CA GLY A 3 -35.63 -6.10 1.24
C GLY A 3 -34.62 -7.22 0.92
N ALA A 4 -34.65 -7.73 -0.31
CA ALA A 4 -33.84 -8.85 -0.77
C ALA A 4 -33.41 -8.61 -2.24
N PRO A 5 -32.46 -9.40 -2.79
CA PRO A 5 -32.08 -9.34 -4.18
C PRO A 5 -33.28 -9.34 -5.13
N GLY A 6 -33.31 -8.38 -6.04
CA GLY A 6 -34.41 -8.10 -6.95
C GLY A 6 -35.40 -7.04 -6.44
N ARG A 7 -35.44 -6.74 -5.12
CA ARG A 7 -36.32 -5.71 -4.56
C ARG A 7 -35.79 -5.18 -3.23
N PHE A 8 -34.85 -4.27 -3.28
CA PHE A 8 -34.40 -3.50 -2.11
C PHE A 8 -35.16 -2.19 -2.02
N VAL A 9 -35.49 -1.79 -0.80
CA VAL A 9 -36.00 -0.46 -0.46
C VAL A 9 -34.85 0.31 0.20
N ILE A 10 -34.41 1.40 -0.42
CA ILE A 10 -33.35 2.26 0.08
C ILE A 10 -33.90 3.62 0.47
N GLN A 11 -33.44 4.16 1.60
CA GLN A 11 -33.72 5.53 2.01
C GLN A 11 -32.47 6.38 1.78
N ILE A 12 -32.62 7.46 1.02
CA ILE A 12 -31.55 8.40 0.69
C ILE A 12 -31.79 9.67 1.50
N ALA A 13 -30.92 9.93 2.47
CA ALA A 13 -30.92 11.17 3.23
C ALA A 13 -30.09 12.22 2.48
N GLN A 14 -30.66 13.38 2.20
CA GLN A 14 -29.98 14.52 1.61
C GLN A 14 -29.40 15.43 2.72
N GLU A 15 -28.42 16.24 2.40
CA GLU A 15 -27.87 17.26 3.34
C GLU A 15 -28.93 18.24 3.82
N SER A 16 -29.95 18.50 3.02
CA SER A 16 -31.12 19.31 3.38
C SER A 16 -32.00 18.72 4.48
N GLY A 17 -31.74 17.45 4.89
CA GLY A 17 -32.59 16.68 5.79
C GLY A 17 -33.77 15.99 5.13
N ALA A 18 -34.02 16.21 3.84
CA ALA A 18 -35.05 15.48 3.09
C ALA A 18 -34.64 14.01 2.92
N VAL A 19 -35.62 13.11 3.04
CA VAL A 19 -35.43 11.66 2.83
C VAL A 19 -36.33 11.24 1.68
N SER A 20 -35.74 10.62 0.66
CA SER A 20 -36.49 9.94 -0.40
C SER A 20 -36.34 8.42 -0.26
N GLU A 21 -37.35 7.70 -0.76
CA GLU A 21 -37.33 6.24 -0.77
C GLU A 21 -37.34 5.75 -2.24
N GLU A 22 -36.44 4.81 -2.54
CA GLU A 22 -36.29 4.23 -3.88
C GLU A 22 -36.35 2.71 -3.79
N ILE A 23 -36.94 2.07 -4.80
CA ILE A 23 -36.95 0.61 -4.95
C ILE A 23 -35.98 0.22 -6.07
N VAL A 24 -34.97 -0.60 -5.72
CA VAL A 24 -33.93 -1.01 -6.65
C VAL A 24 -33.76 -2.53 -6.66
N GLY A 25 -33.34 -3.09 -7.80
CA GLY A 25 -33.13 -4.54 -7.94
C GLY A 25 -31.80 -5.01 -7.34
N ALA A 26 -30.80 -4.14 -7.28
CA ALA A 26 -29.47 -4.43 -6.76
C ALA A 26 -28.84 -3.19 -6.13
N ILE A 27 -27.92 -3.40 -5.21
CA ILE A 27 -27.10 -2.35 -4.59
C ILE A 27 -25.64 -2.66 -4.87
N VAL A 28 -24.92 -1.72 -5.50
CA VAL A 28 -23.47 -1.82 -5.75
C VAL A 28 -22.76 -0.95 -4.71
N GLN A 29 -21.98 -1.59 -3.84
CA GLN A 29 -21.12 -0.89 -2.90
C GLN A 29 -19.83 -0.46 -3.60
N ALA A 30 -19.63 0.84 -3.75
CA ALA A 30 -18.42 1.45 -4.31
C ALA A 30 -17.88 2.52 -3.34
N THR A 31 -17.75 2.15 -2.07
CA THR A 31 -17.44 3.05 -0.94
C THR A 31 -15.96 3.36 -0.81
N GLY A 32 -15.12 2.75 -1.66
CA GLY A 32 -13.67 2.96 -1.63
C GLY A 32 -12.99 2.34 -0.40
N PHE A 33 -11.84 2.86 -0.07
CA PHE A 33 -11.00 2.38 1.03
C PHE A 33 -10.23 3.54 1.66
N THR A 34 -9.71 3.30 2.86
CA THR A 34 -8.65 4.07 3.50
C THR A 34 -7.37 3.24 3.56
N THR A 35 -6.20 3.87 3.57
CA THR A 35 -4.94 3.16 3.82
C THR A 35 -4.91 2.67 5.27
N TYR A 36 -4.33 1.50 5.51
CA TYR A 36 -4.11 1.03 6.87
C TYR A 36 -3.13 1.97 7.57
N ASP A 37 -3.51 2.42 8.76
CA ASP A 37 -2.76 3.42 9.52
C ASP A 37 -1.36 2.90 9.89
N MET A 38 -0.33 3.50 9.32
CA MET A 38 1.06 3.12 9.58
C MET A 38 1.51 3.41 11.01
N ALA A 39 0.82 4.28 11.76
CA ALA A 39 1.09 4.50 13.18
C ALA A 39 0.86 3.25 14.03
N LYS A 40 0.13 2.27 13.51
CA LYS A 40 -0.06 0.94 14.12
C LYS A 40 1.12 -0.01 13.88
N LEU A 41 2.14 0.43 13.16
CA LEU A 41 3.33 -0.35 12.77
C LEU A 41 4.62 0.28 13.34
N PRO A 42 4.72 0.48 14.67
CA PRO A 42 5.90 1.12 15.26
C PRO A 42 7.20 0.31 15.00
N GLU A 43 7.11 -1.02 14.92
CA GLU A 43 8.22 -1.90 14.58
C GLU A 43 8.73 -1.69 13.13
N LEU A 44 7.86 -1.26 12.23
CA LEU A 44 8.22 -0.88 10.86
C LEU A 44 8.46 0.64 10.70
N GLY A 45 8.70 1.34 11.81
CA GLY A 45 9.03 2.76 11.81
C GLY A 45 7.85 3.68 11.47
N GLY A 46 6.62 3.19 11.61
CA GLY A 46 5.43 4.00 11.36
C GLY A 46 5.42 5.28 12.19
N GLY A 47 5.31 6.44 11.51
CA GLY A 47 5.37 7.75 12.14
C GLY A 47 6.79 8.31 12.34
N GLN A 48 7.85 7.57 12.01
CA GLN A 48 9.23 8.08 12.07
C GLN A 48 9.57 8.91 10.82
N PRO A 49 10.55 9.83 10.92
CA PRO A 49 11.00 10.62 9.78
C PRO A 49 11.47 9.74 8.61
N ASN A 50 11.10 10.14 7.38
CA ASN A 50 11.46 9.46 6.13
C ASN A 50 10.93 8.02 6.01
N VAL A 51 9.90 7.69 6.78
CA VAL A 51 9.06 6.51 6.60
C VAL A 51 7.66 6.98 6.21
N VAL A 52 7.18 6.60 5.03
CA VAL A 52 5.89 7.00 4.49
C VAL A 52 5.09 5.78 4.03
N ASP A 53 3.78 5.92 3.87
CA ASP A 53 2.98 4.93 3.16
C ASP A 53 2.94 5.22 1.65
N GLN A 54 2.29 4.35 0.88
CA GLN A 54 2.14 4.54 -0.57
C GLN A 54 1.39 5.83 -0.92
N ALA A 55 0.44 6.27 -0.11
CA ALA A 55 -0.28 7.52 -0.33
C ALA A 55 0.61 8.75 -0.05
N GLY A 56 1.42 8.69 1.00
CA GLY A 56 2.44 9.70 1.30
C GLY A 56 3.47 9.82 0.17
N LEU A 57 3.92 8.71 -0.39
CA LEU A 57 4.82 8.76 -1.55
C LEU A 57 4.15 9.38 -2.79
N GLU A 58 2.88 9.08 -3.07
CA GLU A 58 2.16 9.73 -4.17
C GLU A 58 2.10 11.26 -3.98
N ALA A 59 1.97 11.74 -2.75
CA ALA A 59 1.99 13.17 -2.45
C ALA A 59 3.38 13.80 -2.75
N LEU A 60 4.46 13.12 -2.36
CA LEU A 60 5.83 13.54 -2.68
C LEU A 60 6.09 13.54 -4.18
N ALA A 61 5.69 12.49 -4.89
CA ALA A 61 5.84 12.37 -6.34
C ALA A 61 5.04 13.43 -7.10
N ARG A 62 3.83 13.73 -6.63
CA ARG A 62 3.01 14.83 -7.21
C ARG A 62 3.70 16.18 -7.06
N THR A 63 4.33 16.46 -5.93
CA THR A 63 5.10 17.67 -5.70
C THR A 63 6.34 17.75 -6.60
N ALA A 64 6.99 16.61 -6.85
CA ALA A 64 8.14 16.49 -7.74
C ALA A 64 7.80 16.73 -9.23
N ASN A 65 6.53 16.55 -9.62
CA ASN A 65 6.01 16.75 -10.97
C ASN A 65 6.88 16.15 -12.09
N GLY A 66 7.27 14.88 -11.91
CA GLY A 66 8.13 14.12 -12.82
C GLY A 66 9.64 14.35 -12.65
N GLY A 67 10.03 15.23 -11.75
CA GLY A 67 11.44 15.44 -11.37
C GLY A 67 11.87 14.57 -10.20
N ALA A 68 13.08 14.83 -9.67
CA ALA A 68 13.63 14.11 -8.53
C ALA A 68 12.73 14.23 -7.29
N ILE A 69 12.38 13.09 -6.71
CA ILE A 69 11.57 13.02 -5.50
C ILE A 69 12.43 13.45 -4.31
N LYS A 70 11.89 14.35 -3.50
CA LYS A 70 12.54 14.87 -2.30
C LYS A 70 11.79 14.42 -1.04
N ARG A 71 12.53 14.22 0.01
CA ARG A 71 12.00 13.99 1.36
C ARG A 71 11.37 15.28 1.92
N ALA A 72 10.68 15.14 3.05
CA ALA A 72 10.07 16.29 3.74
C ALA A 72 11.10 17.38 4.17
N ASP A 73 12.37 17.00 4.39
CA ASP A 73 13.47 17.90 4.71
C ASP A 73 14.10 18.58 3.49
N GLY A 74 13.57 18.33 2.28
CA GLY A 74 14.02 18.90 1.02
C GLY A 74 15.20 18.21 0.36
N LYS A 75 15.80 17.19 0.99
CA LYS A 75 16.90 16.41 0.39
C LYS A 75 16.35 15.47 -0.69
N GLU A 76 17.09 15.30 -1.76
CA GLU A 76 16.77 14.32 -2.80
C GLU A 76 16.93 12.90 -2.27
N VAL A 77 16.02 12.02 -2.69
CA VAL A 77 16.10 10.58 -2.41
C VAL A 77 17.06 9.94 -3.40
N LYS A 78 18.14 9.34 -2.89
CA LYS A 78 19.12 8.57 -3.67
C LYS A 78 18.96 7.07 -3.48
N SER A 79 18.26 6.66 -2.41
CA SER A 79 17.97 5.26 -2.12
C SER A 79 16.59 5.12 -1.49
N VAL A 80 15.78 4.17 -1.97
CA VAL A 80 14.43 3.91 -1.48
C VAL A 80 14.17 2.41 -1.34
N VAL A 81 13.54 2.03 -0.23
CA VAL A 81 13.10 0.65 0.01
C VAL A 81 11.58 0.62 0.18
N PHE A 82 10.91 -0.16 -0.64
CA PHE A 82 9.49 -0.49 -0.52
C PHE A 82 9.33 -1.76 0.31
N VAL A 83 8.62 -1.69 1.42
CA VAL A 83 8.32 -2.83 2.29
C VAL A 83 6.91 -3.30 2.00
N GLN A 84 6.78 -4.46 1.36
CA GLN A 84 5.48 -5.05 1.02
C GLN A 84 4.83 -5.70 2.24
N CYS A 85 3.49 -5.79 2.21
CA CYS A 85 2.67 -6.43 3.24
C CYS A 85 2.84 -5.80 4.64
N ALA A 86 3.16 -4.51 4.72
CA ALA A 86 3.25 -3.80 6.00
C ALA A 86 1.88 -3.77 6.70
N GLY A 87 1.74 -4.51 7.80
CA GLY A 87 0.48 -4.67 8.53
C GLY A 87 -0.60 -5.47 7.80
N GLN A 88 -0.21 -6.34 6.87
CA GLN A 88 -1.13 -7.22 6.13
C GLN A 88 -0.61 -8.67 6.13
N ARG A 89 -1.51 -9.62 5.79
CA ARG A 89 -1.21 -11.07 5.80
C ARG A 89 -0.69 -11.51 7.17
N ASP A 90 -1.23 -10.88 8.19
CA ASP A 90 -0.87 -11.16 9.57
C ASP A 90 -1.68 -12.36 10.08
N ASP A 91 -1.00 -13.36 10.58
CA ASP A 91 -1.55 -14.58 11.16
C ASP A 91 -1.64 -14.52 12.69
N THR A 92 -1.11 -13.46 13.28
CA THR A 92 -1.15 -13.25 14.74
C THR A 92 -2.44 -12.62 15.24
N GLY A 93 -3.23 -12.02 14.34
CA GLY A 93 -4.46 -11.30 14.67
C GLY A 93 -4.24 -9.87 15.15
N THR A 94 -3.00 -9.36 15.10
CA THR A 94 -2.68 -7.98 15.50
C THR A 94 -3.00 -6.98 14.40
N HIS A 95 -2.82 -7.37 13.14
CA HIS A 95 -3.01 -6.54 11.95
C HIS A 95 -3.99 -7.20 10.97
N LEU A 96 -4.05 -6.70 9.72
CA LEU A 96 -4.93 -7.24 8.70
C LEU A 96 -4.53 -8.66 8.30
N SER A 97 -5.43 -9.62 8.42
CA SER A 97 -5.19 -11.02 8.05
C SER A 97 -5.15 -11.24 6.54
N TYR A 98 -5.74 -10.33 5.77
CA TYR A 98 -5.88 -10.46 4.31
C TYR A 98 -4.78 -9.72 3.54
N CYS A 99 -4.74 -9.98 2.23
CA CYS A 99 -3.96 -9.23 1.24
C CYS A 99 -4.90 -8.30 0.47
N SER A 100 -4.57 -7.03 0.39
CA SER A 100 -5.36 -6.06 -0.39
C SER A 100 -5.30 -6.26 -1.91
N GLY A 101 -4.40 -7.12 -2.40
CA GLY A 101 -4.28 -7.45 -3.83
C GLY A 101 -3.80 -6.34 -4.75
N HIS A 102 -3.48 -5.17 -4.21
CA HIS A 102 -3.17 -3.96 -4.96
C HIS A 102 -1.76 -3.42 -4.70
N CYS A 103 -1.24 -3.60 -3.50
CA CYS A 103 -0.03 -2.94 -3.03
C CYS A 103 1.21 -3.24 -3.88
N CYS A 104 1.34 -4.48 -4.38
CA CYS A 104 2.49 -4.88 -5.21
C CYS A 104 2.54 -4.06 -6.51
N GLY A 105 1.43 -3.99 -7.25
CA GLY A 105 1.36 -3.19 -8.47
C GLY A 105 1.60 -1.70 -8.22
N THR A 106 1.07 -1.16 -7.12
CA THR A 106 1.31 0.22 -6.72
C THR A 106 2.78 0.47 -6.41
N SER A 107 3.46 -0.42 -5.66
CA SER A 107 4.88 -0.26 -5.35
C SER A 107 5.75 -0.35 -6.60
N ILE A 108 5.44 -1.26 -7.54
CA ILE A 108 6.17 -1.36 -8.81
C ILE A 108 6.04 -0.04 -9.59
N LYS A 109 4.82 0.49 -9.72
CA LYS A 109 4.56 1.78 -10.36
C LYS A 109 5.36 2.90 -9.69
N GLN A 110 5.32 2.98 -8.38
CA GLN A 110 6.02 4.02 -7.61
C GLN A 110 7.54 3.88 -7.67
N ALA A 111 8.06 2.66 -7.73
CA ALA A 111 9.48 2.39 -7.91
C ALA A 111 9.99 2.94 -9.25
N THR A 112 9.17 2.85 -10.32
CA THR A 112 9.55 3.42 -11.63
C THR A 112 9.62 4.94 -11.61
N TYR A 113 8.91 5.65 -10.73
CA TYR A 113 9.03 7.11 -10.62
C TYR A 113 10.44 7.57 -10.30
N PHE A 114 11.13 6.84 -9.41
CA PHE A 114 12.52 7.15 -9.06
C PHE A 114 13.44 6.89 -10.25
N LYS A 115 13.29 5.75 -10.90
CA LYS A 115 14.11 5.36 -12.06
C LYS A 115 13.89 6.24 -13.29
N ASP A 116 12.65 6.68 -13.52
CA ASP A 116 12.31 7.60 -14.61
C ASP A 116 12.89 9.00 -14.36
N ALA A 117 12.92 9.46 -13.10
CA ALA A 117 13.50 10.75 -12.73
C ALA A 117 15.03 10.71 -12.69
N ASN A 118 15.63 9.65 -12.17
CA ASN A 118 17.07 9.44 -12.12
C ASN A 118 17.40 7.92 -12.06
N PRO A 119 18.00 7.34 -13.11
CA PRO A 119 18.36 5.91 -13.13
C PRO A 119 19.33 5.47 -12.04
N ASP A 120 20.11 6.41 -11.47
CA ASP A 120 21.11 6.10 -10.44
C ASP A 120 20.51 5.94 -9.01
N VAL A 121 19.21 6.19 -8.83
CA VAL A 121 18.56 5.98 -7.54
C VAL A 121 18.48 4.49 -7.22
N ASP A 122 19.06 4.08 -6.10
CA ASP A 122 18.93 2.72 -5.59
C ASP A 122 17.48 2.46 -5.18
N THR A 123 16.80 1.60 -5.90
CA THR A 123 15.37 1.33 -5.71
C THR A 123 15.14 -0.14 -5.47
N VAL A 124 14.70 -0.49 -4.26
CA VAL A 124 14.48 -1.87 -3.82
C VAL A 124 13.01 -2.08 -3.47
N VAL A 125 12.40 -3.13 -4.01
CA VAL A 125 11.09 -3.64 -3.60
C VAL A 125 11.28 -4.95 -2.85
N MET A 126 11.03 -4.92 -1.55
CA MET A 126 11.13 -6.09 -0.67
C MET A 126 9.75 -6.74 -0.54
N TYR A 127 9.66 -8.03 -0.83
CA TYR A 127 8.39 -8.76 -0.89
C TYR A 127 8.51 -10.18 -0.30
N GLN A 128 7.41 -10.70 0.21
CA GLN A 128 7.29 -12.12 0.58
C GLN A 128 6.80 -12.93 -0.63
N ASP A 129 5.70 -12.48 -1.25
CA ASP A 129 5.19 -12.95 -2.53
C ASP A 129 4.76 -11.74 -3.35
N LEU A 130 5.19 -11.68 -4.61
CA LEU A 130 4.81 -10.62 -5.52
C LEU A 130 3.50 -11.00 -6.22
N ARG A 131 2.46 -10.20 -5.96
CA ARG A 131 1.11 -10.46 -6.50
C ARG A 131 0.74 -9.39 -7.52
N VAL A 132 1.04 -9.66 -8.78
CA VAL A 132 0.75 -8.82 -9.94
C VAL A 132 0.02 -9.65 -11.00
N PRO A 133 -1.31 -9.83 -10.86
CA PRO A 133 -2.07 -10.72 -11.73
C PRO A 133 -2.18 -10.20 -13.18
N GLY A 134 -2.49 -11.10 -14.10
CA GLY A 134 -2.72 -10.79 -15.51
C GLY A 134 -1.46 -10.25 -16.20
N MET A 135 -1.57 -9.11 -16.87
CA MET A 135 -0.47 -8.42 -17.56
C MET A 135 0.58 -7.80 -16.61
N GLY A 136 0.43 -7.99 -15.32
CA GLY A 136 1.33 -7.45 -14.29
C GLY A 136 2.76 -8.02 -14.37
N GLU A 137 2.94 -9.20 -14.98
CA GLU A 137 4.27 -9.79 -15.21
C GLU A 137 5.11 -8.93 -16.14
N ASP A 138 4.56 -8.41 -17.22
CA ASP A 138 5.26 -7.51 -18.14
C ASP A 138 5.60 -6.19 -17.47
N PHE A 139 4.71 -5.70 -16.60
CA PHE A 139 4.95 -4.50 -15.81
C PHE A 139 6.09 -4.69 -14.81
N TYR A 140 6.11 -5.82 -14.11
CA TYR A 140 7.19 -6.22 -13.20
C TYR A 140 8.52 -6.33 -13.93
N ARG A 141 8.56 -7.02 -15.09
CA ARG A 141 9.75 -7.15 -15.93
C ARG A 141 10.27 -5.79 -16.40
N GLY A 142 9.38 -4.91 -16.86
CA GLY A 142 9.74 -3.55 -17.27
C GLY A 142 10.34 -2.71 -16.14
N ALA A 143 9.95 -2.95 -14.89
CA ALA A 143 10.59 -2.31 -13.74
C ALA A 143 12.00 -2.86 -13.47
N GLN A 144 12.21 -4.18 -13.61
CA GLN A 144 13.53 -4.78 -13.49
C GLN A 144 14.49 -4.28 -14.58
N GLU A 145 14.04 -4.16 -15.83
CA GLU A 145 14.82 -3.62 -16.94
C GLU A 145 15.25 -2.14 -16.69
N ARG A 146 14.48 -1.39 -15.93
CA ARG A 146 14.84 -0.04 -15.46
C ARG A 146 15.78 -0.03 -14.25
N GLY A 147 16.16 -1.19 -13.72
CA GLY A 147 17.08 -1.33 -12.61
C GLY A 147 16.41 -1.29 -11.22
N VAL A 148 15.10 -1.55 -11.12
CA VAL A 148 14.47 -1.81 -9.83
C VAL A 148 14.88 -3.19 -9.32
N ILE A 149 15.39 -3.24 -8.10
CA ILE A 149 15.83 -4.48 -7.45
C ILE A 149 14.64 -5.08 -6.68
N PHE A 150 14.40 -6.37 -6.88
CA PHE A 150 13.36 -7.11 -6.17
C PHE A 150 13.99 -8.14 -5.23
N THR A 151 13.79 -7.96 -3.93
CA THR A 151 14.36 -8.81 -2.87
C THR A 151 13.27 -9.59 -2.17
N LYS A 152 13.39 -10.92 -2.19
CA LYS A 152 12.44 -11.78 -1.45
C LYS A 152 12.81 -11.80 0.03
N GLY A 153 12.09 -11.02 0.82
CA GLY A 153 12.38 -10.84 2.25
C GLY A 153 11.15 -10.41 3.05
N LYS A 154 11.23 -10.58 4.33
CA LYS A 154 10.24 -10.10 5.30
C LYS A 154 10.91 -9.12 6.25
N ALA A 155 10.53 -7.84 6.19
CA ALA A 155 11.01 -6.83 7.11
C ALA A 155 10.56 -7.20 8.54
N SER A 156 11.50 -7.15 9.46
CA SER A 156 11.29 -7.35 10.91
C SER A 156 11.34 -6.03 11.66
N ARG A 157 12.12 -5.06 11.16
CA ARG A 157 12.28 -3.75 11.78
C ARG A 157 12.64 -2.68 10.77
N VAL A 158 12.08 -1.50 10.98
CA VAL A 158 12.49 -0.28 10.26
C VAL A 158 12.78 0.81 11.30
N THR A 159 13.90 1.49 11.14
CA THR A 159 14.22 2.72 11.88
C THR A 159 14.28 3.87 10.91
N GLY A 160 13.52 4.91 11.18
CA GLY A 160 13.54 6.16 10.41
C GLY A 160 14.59 7.13 10.96
N GLY A 161 14.91 8.18 10.23
CA GLY A 161 15.89 9.21 10.60
C GLY A 161 16.51 9.85 9.38
N ASP A 162 17.68 10.46 9.53
CA ASP A 162 18.45 11.02 8.40
C ASP A 162 18.88 9.94 7.41
N SER A 163 19.15 8.73 7.90
CA SER A 163 19.26 7.50 7.13
C SER A 163 18.35 6.47 7.78
N CYS A 164 17.44 5.90 7.00
CA CYS A 164 16.60 4.79 7.43
C CYS A 164 17.37 3.48 7.36
N ALA A 165 17.01 2.52 8.20
CA ALA A 165 17.53 1.15 8.12
C ALA A 165 16.38 0.16 8.15
N VAL A 166 16.37 -0.76 7.17
CA VAL A 166 15.40 -1.85 7.07
C VAL A 166 16.09 -3.17 7.39
N THR A 167 15.80 -3.72 8.56
CA THR A 167 16.25 -5.08 8.94
C THR A 167 15.21 -6.08 8.47
N PHE A 168 15.65 -7.13 7.82
CA PHE A 168 14.77 -8.12 7.23
C PHE A 168 15.39 -9.52 7.22
N LYS A 169 14.54 -10.51 7.21
CA LYS A 169 14.95 -11.88 6.92
C LYS A 169 14.90 -12.10 5.41
N ASP A 170 16.04 -12.43 4.81
CA ASP A 170 16.10 -12.93 3.45
C ASP A 170 15.46 -14.34 3.41
N LEU A 171 14.43 -14.50 2.59
CA LEU A 171 13.66 -15.75 2.52
C LEU A 171 14.26 -16.78 1.55
N ILE A 172 15.36 -16.44 0.86
CA ILE A 172 16.10 -17.35 -0.02
C ILE A 172 17.34 -17.88 0.71
N LEU A 173 18.11 -16.98 1.34
CA LEU A 173 19.34 -17.32 2.03
C LEU A 173 19.12 -17.73 3.50
N ASP A 174 17.94 -17.49 4.04
CA ASP A 174 17.55 -17.72 5.45
C ASP A 174 18.40 -16.92 6.47
N GLU A 175 18.89 -15.75 6.06
CA GLU A 175 19.76 -14.88 6.84
C GLU A 175 19.06 -13.57 7.19
N GLU A 176 19.49 -12.93 8.30
CA GLU A 176 19.08 -11.58 8.63
C GLU A 176 20.05 -10.57 8.00
N ASN A 177 19.48 -9.59 7.30
CA ASN A 177 20.21 -8.54 6.61
C ASN A 177 19.64 -7.16 6.93
N THR A 178 20.41 -6.12 6.64
CA THR A 178 19.98 -4.73 6.80
C THR A 178 20.31 -3.92 5.55
N ILE A 179 19.34 -3.16 5.06
CA ILE A 179 19.51 -2.22 3.95
C ILE A 179 19.33 -0.80 4.47
N ALA A 180 20.29 0.08 4.21
CA ALA A 180 20.15 1.51 4.46
C ALA A 180 19.41 2.20 3.29
N ALA A 181 18.60 3.19 3.61
CA ALA A 181 17.87 3.97 2.59
C ALA A 181 17.61 5.40 3.06
N ASP A 182 17.46 6.32 2.10
CA ASP A 182 17.03 7.70 2.39
C ASP A 182 15.53 7.78 2.69
N LEU A 183 14.75 6.87 2.10
CA LEU A 183 13.30 6.81 2.23
C LEU A 183 12.83 5.36 2.32
N VAL A 184 11.89 5.09 3.21
CA VAL A 184 11.18 3.80 3.28
C VAL A 184 9.71 4.02 2.98
N VAL A 185 9.16 3.16 2.13
CA VAL A 185 7.75 3.18 1.74
C VAL A 185 7.07 1.91 2.23
N LEU A 186 6.14 2.07 3.15
CA LEU A 186 5.34 0.96 3.68
C LEU A 186 4.12 0.72 2.80
N ALA A 187 4.01 -0.45 2.22
CA ALA A 187 2.80 -0.88 1.50
C ALA A 187 1.77 -1.40 2.52
N THR A 188 1.09 -0.47 3.20
CA THR A 188 0.25 -0.75 4.38
C THR A 188 -1.09 -1.41 4.05
N GLY A 189 -1.50 -1.42 2.79
CA GLY A 189 -2.77 -2.01 2.37
C GLY A 189 -3.98 -1.10 2.46
N GLN A 190 -5.12 -1.70 2.21
CA GLN A 190 -6.39 -1.01 2.07
C GLN A 190 -7.41 -1.58 3.04
N VAL A 191 -8.07 -0.69 3.77
CA VAL A 191 -9.20 -1.02 4.64
C VAL A 191 -10.47 -0.55 3.95
N PRO A 192 -11.41 -1.45 3.60
CA PRO A 192 -12.63 -1.05 2.90
C PRO A 192 -13.48 -0.13 3.79
N ASN A 193 -14.06 0.90 3.15
CA ASN A 193 -15.03 1.80 3.80
C ASN A 193 -16.46 1.22 3.76
N ALA A 194 -16.59 -0.10 3.74
CA ALA A 194 -17.88 -0.76 3.77
C ALA A 194 -18.52 -0.60 5.15
N GLY A 195 -19.59 0.16 5.23
CA GLY A 195 -20.43 0.26 6.42
C GLY A 195 -21.39 -0.92 6.62
N VAL A 196 -21.24 -2.00 5.86
CA VAL A 196 -22.10 -3.18 5.89
C VAL A 196 -21.25 -4.41 6.19
N ASP A 197 -21.62 -5.13 7.23
CA ASP A 197 -21.12 -6.47 7.49
C ASP A 197 -21.64 -7.40 6.39
N LEU A 198 -20.77 -7.73 5.43
CA LEU A 198 -21.11 -8.60 4.31
C LEU A 198 -21.41 -10.03 4.77
N GLU A 199 -20.92 -10.47 5.93
CA GLU A 199 -21.23 -11.78 6.51
C GLU A 199 -22.67 -11.85 7.03
N ALA A 200 -23.20 -10.75 7.52
CA ALA A 200 -24.61 -10.65 7.94
C ALA A 200 -25.60 -10.68 6.75
N TRP A 201 -25.11 -10.52 5.52
CA TRP A 201 -25.91 -10.51 4.31
C TRP A 201 -25.79 -11.77 3.47
N ASN A 202 -25.28 -12.84 4.00
CA ASN A 202 -25.27 -14.15 3.34
C ASN A 202 -26.47 -14.99 3.82
N PRO A 203 -27.68 -14.81 3.28
CA PRO A 203 -28.76 -15.73 3.54
C PRO A 203 -28.44 -17.02 2.78
N VAL A 204 -28.11 -18.05 3.49
CA VAL A 204 -28.02 -19.42 2.99
C VAL A 204 -29.40 -19.86 2.49
#